data_052c2965bf051f0ebaf8f754e22eeb78
#
_entry.id   052c2965bf051f0ebaf8f754e22eeb78
#
_cell.length_a   1.000
_cell.length_b   1.000
_cell.length_c   1.000
_cell.angle_alpha   90.00
_cell.angle_beta   90.00
_cell.angle_gamma   90.00
#
_symmetry.space_group_name_H-M   'P 1'
#
loop_
_entity.id
_entity.type
_entity.pdbx_description
1 polymer ?
#
loop_
_entity_poly.entity_id
_entity_poly.type
_entity_poly.pdbx_seq_one_letter_code
_entity_poly.pdbx_strand_id
1 'polypeptide(L)'
;MSLSVEKVRLSDIKKTNSELRVHSPAQRKKARRLFERQGIVAPIILDERFNIIDGRLRFKIAQELGWKSLDCVVLRGLTEPQKKELALSLNRLGEDTKWD
;
A
#
# COMPACT_ATOMS: atom_id res chain seq x y z
N MET A 1 -17.83 -10.17 2.58
CA MET A 1 -16.73 -9.19 2.57
C MET A 1 -17.26 -7.80 2.86
N SER A 2 -16.54 -7.04 3.64
CA SER A 2 -16.87 -5.65 3.86
C SER A 2 -15.65 -4.77 3.60
N LEU A 3 -15.92 -3.53 3.26
CA LEU A 3 -14.88 -2.55 2.93
C LEU A 3 -15.16 -1.26 3.68
N SER A 4 -14.14 -0.71 4.33
CA SER A 4 -14.27 0.59 4.96
C SER A 4 -13.02 1.42 4.70
N VAL A 5 -13.19 2.74 4.68
CA VAL A 5 -12.05 3.66 4.56
C VAL A 5 -11.77 4.18 5.96
N GLU A 6 -10.55 3.96 6.43
CA GLU A 6 -10.16 4.30 7.79
C GLU A 6 -8.81 5.00 7.79
N LYS A 7 -8.65 5.94 8.70
CA LYS A 7 -7.34 6.55 8.94
C LYS A 7 -6.58 5.65 9.91
N VAL A 8 -5.47 5.10 9.46
CA VAL A 8 -4.70 4.14 10.24
C VAL A 8 -3.30 4.70 10.50
N ARG A 9 -2.85 4.58 11.75
CA ARG A 9 -1.49 5.00 12.09
C ARG A 9 -0.48 4.05 11.46
N LEU A 10 0.61 4.59 10.96
CA LEU A 10 1.65 3.78 10.33
C LEU A 10 2.20 2.72 11.28
N SER A 11 2.27 3.05 12.57
CA SER A 11 2.75 2.11 13.57
C SER A 11 1.84 0.91 13.77
N ASP A 12 0.57 1.02 13.36
CA ASP A 12 -0.39 -0.08 13.48
C ASP A 12 -0.40 -0.98 12.24
N ILE A 13 0.24 -0.56 11.16
CA ILE A 13 0.29 -1.33 9.93
C ILE A 13 1.43 -2.33 10.03
N LYS A 14 1.11 -3.60 9.79
CA LYS A 14 2.08 -4.67 9.92
C LYS A 14 2.94 -4.79 8.68
N LYS A 15 4.23 -4.87 8.89
CA LYS A 15 5.15 -5.15 7.80
C LYS A 15 5.08 -6.64 7.49
N THR A 16 4.82 -6.96 6.25
CA THR A 16 4.88 -8.34 5.84
C THR A 16 6.34 -8.69 5.56
N ASN A 17 6.71 -9.92 5.85
CA ASN A 17 8.06 -10.40 5.55
C ASN A 17 8.25 -10.75 4.07
N SER A 18 7.20 -10.63 3.29
CA SER A 18 7.35 -10.86 1.87
C SER A 18 8.29 -9.80 1.33
N GLU A 19 9.34 -10.25 0.67
CA GLU A 19 10.26 -9.35 0.05
C GLU A 19 9.51 -8.48 -0.92
N LEU A 20 9.64 -7.21 -0.71
CA LEU A 20 9.06 -6.25 -1.62
C LEU A 20 9.75 -6.39 -2.96
N ARG A 21 8.99 -6.27 -4.01
CA ARG A 21 9.61 -6.07 -5.29
C ARG A 21 10.56 -4.92 -5.18
N VAL A 22 11.75 -5.14 -5.67
CA VAL A 22 12.76 -4.10 -5.66
C VAL A 22 12.38 -3.09 -6.72
N HIS A 23 11.85 -1.96 -6.27
CA HIS A 23 11.64 -0.84 -7.16
C HIS A 23 12.98 -0.16 -7.38
N SER A 24 13.24 0.28 -8.60
CA SER A 24 14.47 0.99 -8.87
C SER A 24 14.54 2.28 -8.05
N PRO A 25 15.74 2.74 -7.70
CA PRO A 25 15.87 4.02 -6.99
C PRO A 25 15.21 5.17 -7.72
N ALA A 26 15.23 5.15 -9.05
CA ALA A 26 14.59 6.20 -9.84
C ALA A 26 13.09 6.18 -9.68
N GLN A 27 12.47 4.99 -9.67
CA GLN A 27 11.04 4.85 -9.47
C GLN A 27 10.62 5.32 -8.09
N ARG A 28 11.39 4.95 -7.07
CA ARG A 28 11.11 5.37 -5.69
C ARG A 28 11.19 6.88 -5.55
N LYS A 29 12.22 7.48 -6.13
CA LYS A 29 12.41 8.93 -6.09
C LYS A 29 11.26 9.66 -6.76
N LYS A 30 10.81 9.15 -7.89
CA LYS A 30 9.71 9.73 -8.65
C LYS A 30 8.40 9.67 -7.86
N ALA A 31 8.10 8.51 -7.28
CA ALA A 31 6.92 8.33 -6.45
C ALA A 31 6.96 9.23 -5.22
N ARG A 32 8.14 9.36 -4.61
CA ARG A 32 8.31 10.22 -3.44
C ARG A 32 8.03 11.68 -3.78
N ARG A 33 8.52 12.16 -4.90
CA ARG A 33 8.26 13.53 -5.34
C ARG A 33 6.77 13.77 -5.53
N LEU A 34 6.08 12.80 -6.12
CA LEU A 34 4.66 12.92 -6.35
C LEU A 34 3.90 13.00 -5.01
N PHE A 35 4.28 12.17 -4.06
CA PHE A 35 3.65 12.15 -2.75
C PHE A 35 3.91 13.45 -1.98
N GLU A 36 5.10 14.01 -2.10
CA GLU A 36 5.42 15.28 -1.46
C GLU A 36 4.57 16.42 -2.02
N ARG A 37 4.29 16.37 -3.30
CA ARG A 37 3.57 17.45 -3.98
C ARG A 37 2.06 17.33 -3.85
N GLN A 38 1.52 16.13 -3.87
CA GLN A 38 0.08 15.90 -3.98
C GLN A 38 -0.51 15.05 -2.85
N GLY A 39 0.34 14.55 -1.96
CA GLY A 39 -0.10 13.60 -0.97
C GLY A 39 -0.26 12.21 -1.59
N ILE A 40 -0.85 11.29 -0.84
CA ILE A 40 -1.07 9.94 -1.35
C ILE A 40 -2.25 9.94 -2.29
N VAL A 41 -1.97 9.57 -3.53
CA VAL A 41 -2.96 9.58 -4.60
C VAL A 41 -3.89 8.37 -4.52
N ALA A 42 -3.38 7.25 -4.02
CA ALA A 42 -4.17 6.02 -3.89
C ALA A 42 -4.04 5.48 -2.47
N PRO A 43 -5.13 5.02 -1.85
CA PRO A 43 -5.06 4.47 -0.50
C PRO A 43 -4.30 3.15 -0.49
N ILE A 44 -3.76 2.82 0.69
CA ILE A 44 -3.18 1.51 0.93
C ILE A 44 -4.32 0.57 1.29
N ILE A 45 -4.26 -0.66 0.79
CA ILE A 45 -5.29 -1.66 1.05
C ILE A 45 -4.77 -2.63 2.10
N LEU A 46 -5.53 -2.76 3.18
CA LEU A 46 -5.18 -3.60 4.33
C LEU A 46 -6.25 -4.67 4.54
N ASP A 47 -5.87 -5.76 5.20
CA ASP A 47 -6.83 -6.71 5.71
C ASP A 47 -7.25 -6.32 7.15
N GLU A 48 -8.07 -7.15 7.79
CA GLU A 48 -8.60 -6.88 9.13
C GLU A 48 -7.53 -6.87 10.22
N ARG A 49 -6.37 -7.42 9.93
CA ARG A 49 -5.23 -7.43 10.84
C ARG A 49 -4.22 -6.34 10.51
N PHE A 50 -4.58 -5.47 9.56
CA PHE A 50 -3.71 -4.40 9.08
C PHE A 50 -2.45 -4.90 8.38
N ASN A 51 -2.53 -6.08 7.77
CA ASN A 51 -1.51 -6.53 6.84
C ASN A 51 -1.74 -5.87 5.50
N ILE A 52 -0.67 -5.46 4.83
CA ILE A 52 -0.79 -4.77 3.56
C ILE A 52 -1.13 -5.77 2.45
N ILE A 53 -2.26 -5.54 1.79
CA ILE A 53 -2.61 -6.29 0.57
C ILE A 53 -2.02 -5.59 -0.64
N ASP A 54 -2.09 -4.27 -0.67
CA ASP A 54 -1.53 -3.47 -1.76
C ASP A 54 -1.06 -2.13 -1.22
N GLY A 55 0.03 -1.62 -1.78
CA GLY A 55 0.52 -0.29 -1.44
C GLY A 55 1.77 -0.27 -0.59
N ARG A 56 2.60 -1.31 -0.67
CA ARG A 56 3.84 -1.37 0.12
C ARG A 56 4.78 -0.22 -0.18
N LEU A 57 4.90 0.15 -1.44
CA LEU A 57 5.75 1.29 -1.80
C LEU A 57 5.21 2.58 -1.21
N ARG A 58 3.90 2.79 -1.29
CA ARG A 58 3.26 3.97 -0.74
C ARG A 58 3.47 4.05 0.78
N PHE A 59 3.35 2.90 1.46
CA PHE A 59 3.60 2.82 2.89
C PHE A 59 5.05 3.21 3.22
N LYS A 60 5.99 2.67 2.48
CA LYS A 60 7.41 2.93 2.72
C LYS A 60 7.73 4.41 2.51
N ILE A 61 7.19 4.99 1.46
CA ILE A 61 7.42 6.42 1.19
C ILE A 61 6.81 7.28 2.28
N ALA A 62 5.62 6.94 2.76
CA ALA A 62 5.00 7.67 3.85
C ALA A 62 5.85 7.62 5.12
N GLN A 63 6.47 6.46 5.40
CA GLN A 63 7.40 6.34 6.52
C GLN A 63 8.61 7.25 6.35
N GLU A 64 9.17 7.27 5.14
CA GLU A 64 10.33 8.11 4.85
C GLU A 64 10.02 9.59 4.97
N LEU A 65 8.80 9.97 4.64
CA LEU A 65 8.35 11.36 4.75
C LEU A 65 7.93 11.74 6.15
N GLY A 66 7.89 10.78 7.07
CA GLY A 66 7.54 11.06 8.47
C GLY A 66 6.05 11.23 8.72
N TRP A 67 5.21 10.73 7.84
CA TRP A 67 3.77 10.78 8.06
C TRP A 67 3.38 9.86 9.21
N LYS A 68 2.42 10.28 10.01
CA LYS A 68 2.00 9.51 11.17
C LYS A 68 0.84 8.57 10.87
N SER A 69 -0.02 8.92 9.94
CA SER A 69 -1.20 8.13 9.60
C SER A 69 -1.51 8.25 8.12
N LEU A 70 -2.29 7.30 7.63
CA LEU A 70 -2.71 7.24 6.24
C LEU A 70 -4.16 6.83 6.15
N ASP A 71 -4.82 7.32 5.11
CA ASP A 71 -6.14 6.81 4.75
C ASP A 71 -5.96 5.46 4.06
N CYS A 72 -6.61 4.44 4.59
CA CYS A 72 -6.47 3.08 4.10
C CYS A 72 -7.84 2.50 3.81
N VAL A 73 -7.88 1.58 2.86
CA VAL A 73 -9.07 0.75 2.65
C VAL A 73 -8.84 -0.53 3.43
N VAL A 74 -9.74 -0.83 4.36
CA VAL A 74 -9.66 -2.04 5.17
C VAL A 74 -10.71 -3.03 4.69
N LEU A 75 -10.25 -4.20 4.27
CA LEU A 75 -11.10 -5.27 3.79
C LEU A 75 -11.25 -6.35 4.87
N ARG A 76 -12.49 -6.72 5.16
CA ARG A 76 -12.80 -7.73 6.16
C ARG A 76 -13.60 -8.86 5.54
N GLY A 77 -13.42 -10.07 6.07
CA GLY A 77 -14.20 -11.22 5.62
C GLY A 77 -13.62 -11.97 4.44
N LEU A 78 -12.37 -11.69 4.05
CA LEU A 78 -11.71 -12.43 2.99
C LEU A 78 -10.98 -13.63 3.57
N THR A 79 -11.02 -14.74 2.84
CA THR A 79 -10.18 -15.91 3.17
C THR A 79 -8.74 -15.63 2.75
N GLU A 80 -7.80 -16.42 3.30
CA GLU A 80 -6.40 -16.27 2.92
C GLU A 80 -6.16 -16.44 1.40
N PRO A 81 -6.78 -17.45 0.74
CA PRO A 81 -6.66 -17.54 -0.71
C PRO A 81 -7.20 -16.33 -1.45
N GLN A 82 -8.32 -15.76 -0.97
CA GLN A 82 -8.88 -14.56 -1.58
C GLN A 82 -7.96 -13.35 -1.43
N LYS A 83 -7.32 -13.23 -0.28
CA LYS A 83 -6.35 -12.15 -0.05
C LYS A 83 -5.17 -12.27 -1.01
N LYS A 84 -4.65 -13.47 -1.21
CA LYS A 84 -3.55 -13.72 -2.14
C LYS A 84 -3.95 -13.40 -3.56
N GLU A 85 -5.12 -13.87 -3.97
CA GLU A 85 -5.62 -13.62 -5.31
C GLU A 85 -5.76 -12.12 -5.58
N LEU A 86 -6.32 -11.40 -4.62
CA LEU A 86 -6.49 -9.96 -4.74
C LEU A 86 -5.14 -9.25 -4.83
N ALA A 87 -4.20 -9.61 -3.97
CA ALA A 87 -2.87 -9.01 -3.97
C ALA A 87 -2.17 -9.20 -5.32
N LEU A 88 -2.26 -10.41 -5.88
CA LEU A 88 -1.66 -10.70 -7.18
C LEU A 88 -2.32 -9.90 -8.29
N SER A 89 -3.63 -9.76 -8.26
CA SER A 89 -4.36 -9.01 -9.27
C SER A 89 -3.99 -7.53 -9.22
N LEU A 90 -3.92 -6.96 -8.02
CA LEU A 90 -3.55 -5.56 -7.85
C LEU A 90 -2.11 -5.29 -8.25
N ASN A 91 -1.20 -6.20 -7.90
CA ASN A 91 0.20 -6.06 -8.30
C ASN A 91 0.35 -6.10 -9.81
N ARG A 92 -0.41 -6.97 -10.47
CA ARG A 92 -0.38 -7.06 -11.92
C ARG A 92 -0.85 -5.75 -12.56
N LEU A 93 -1.93 -5.18 -12.04
CA LEU A 93 -2.42 -3.90 -12.51
C LEU A 93 -1.39 -2.79 -12.25
N GLY A 94 -0.73 -2.85 -11.09
CA GLY A 94 0.30 -1.88 -10.75
C GLY A 94 1.52 -1.96 -11.65
N GLU A 95 1.85 -3.14 -12.13
CA GLU A 95 2.97 -3.31 -13.05
C GLU A 95 2.70 -2.67 -14.40
N ASP A 96 1.46 -2.65 -14.82
CA ASP A 96 1.07 -2.05 -16.08
C ASP A 96 0.96 -0.53 -15.97
N THR A 97 0.94 -0.03 -14.75
CA THR A 97 0.85 1.41 -14.51
C THR A 97 2.25 1.99 -14.50
N LYS A 98 2.58 2.72 -15.52
CA LYS A 98 3.85 3.43 -15.55
C LYS A 98 3.73 4.68 -14.71
N TRP A 99 4.67 4.82 -13.81
CA TRP A 99 4.77 6.02 -13.01
C TRP A 99 5.48 7.09 -13.83
N ASP A 100 4.75 7.80 -14.62
CA ASP A 100 5.30 8.89 -15.43
C ASP A 100 5.14 10.22 -14.75
#